data_d95961c618810d2544013892c8fa809e
#
_entry.id   d95961c618810d2544013892c8fa809e
#
_cell.length_a   1.000
_cell.length_b   1.000
_cell.length_c   1.000
_cell.angle_alpha   90.00
_cell.angle_beta   90.00
_cell.angle_gamma   90.00
#
_symmetry.space_group_name_H-M   'P 1'
#
loop_
_entity.id
_entity.type
_entity.pdbx_description
1 polymer ?
#
loop_
_entity_poly.entity_id
_entity_poly.type
_entity_poly.pdbx_seq_one_letter_code
_entity_poly.pdbx_strand_id
1 'polypeptide(L)'
;TYVLKEGADKAYIVHLHGFRGFISSRFSADEEDWRDHKIISEDINDIASVKLEFNNDPKNSFVINEKGRYSYEMKRLSDGSNVDIDTIRVLNLLTSFGDVHFEAFLSDITKERRDSIINSPYQERLTLTTKDGKENVITTYTMRINSSAFGFTENEWDDDPDHKYAYVKNNDELVMIQDFAFGKLLKPADYYEKGYVAPKRTIYIEEMEEIPSGNLPF
;
A
#
# COMPACT_ATOMS: atom_id res chain seq x y z
N THR A 1 2.92 -3.93 32.64
CA THR A 1 2.86 -5.32 32.11
C THR A 1 3.92 -6.16 32.79
N TYR A 2 3.55 -7.37 33.22
CA TYR A 2 4.48 -8.37 33.76
C TYR A 2 4.77 -9.41 32.67
N VAL A 3 6.04 -9.80 32.56
CA VAL A 3 6.50 -10.83 31.62
C VAL A 3 7.27 -11.88 32.41
N LEU A 4 6.96 -13.15 32.19
CA LEU A 4 7.71 -14.28 32.73
C LEU A 4 8.47 -14.95 31.58
N LYS A 5 9.81 -14.97 31.68
CA LYS A 5 10.63 -15.71 30.73
C LYS A 5 10.52 -17.20 31.09
N GLU A 6 10.37 -18.04 30.08
CA GLU A 6 10.38 -19.49 30.28
C GLU A 6 11.64 -19.95 31.04
N GLY A 7 11.45 -20.76 32.10
CA GLY A 7 12.51 -21.19 32.99
C GLY A 7 13.00 -20.18 34.04
N ALA A 8 12.33 -19.01 34.13
CA ALA A 8 12.68 -18.03 35.18
C ALA A 8 11.78 -18.18 36.43
N ASP A 9 12.37 -18.01 37.60
CA ASP A 9 11.66 -18.11 38.92
C ASP A 9 10.86 -16.84 39.26
N LYS A 10 11.05 -15.74 38.51
CA LYS A 10 10.47 -14.44 38.85
C LYS A 10 9.94 -13.74 37.59
N ALA A 11 8.79 -13.11 37.74
CA ALA A 11 8.26 -12.20 36.71
C ALA A 11 8.99 -10.85 36.72
N TYR A 12 9.12 -10.25 35.54
CA TYR A 12 9.75 -8.94 35.34
C TYR A 12 8.69 -7.93 34.95
N ILE A 13 8.85 -6.68 35.42
CA ILE A 13 8.05 -5.56 34.95
C ILE A 13 8.71 -5.01 33.68
N VAL A 14 7.98 -5.03 32.58
CA VAL A 14 8.43 -4.44 31.31
C VAL A 14 7.71 -3.13 31.06
N HIS A 15 8.48 -2.08 30.73
CA HIS A 15 7.96 -0.77 30.35
C HIS A 15 8.84 -0.14 29.27
N LEU A 16 8.24 0.75 28.47
CA LEU A 16 8.97 1.59 27.53
C LEU A 16 9.27 2.94 28.20
N HIS A 17 10.53 3.39 28.14
CA HIS A 17 10.91 4.68 28.71
C HIS A 17 10.12 5.81 28.03
N GLY A 18 9.49 6.68 28.83
CA GLY A 18 8.65 7.77 28.32
C GLY A 18 7.22 7.40 27.92
N PHE A 19 6.88 6.10 27.90
CA PHE A 19 5.52 5.64 27.56
C PHE A 19 4.70 5.40 28.83
N ARG A 20 3.51 6.04 28.91
CA ARG A 20 2.54 5.84 29.99
C ARG A 20 1.40 4.97 29.49
N GLY A 21 1.35 3.72 29.88
CA GLY A 21 0.30 2.79 29.50
C GLY A 21 0.71 1.33 29.59
N PHE A 22 -0.22 0.44 29.24
CA PHE A 22 0.05 -0.99 29.17
C PHE A 22 0.69 -1.34 27.83
N ILE A 23 1.77 -2.12 27.86
CA ILE A 23 2.44 -2.59 26.65
C ILE A 23 1.98 -3.99 26.22
N SER A 24 1.00 -4.57 26.95
CA SER A 24 0.48 -5.92 26.67
C SER A 24 -0.11 -6.05 25.28
N SER A 25 -0.72 -5.00 24.73
CA SER A 25 -1.22 -4.96 23.35
C SER A 25 -0.15 -5.04 22.26
N ARG A 26 1.13 -4.92 22.65
CA ARG A 26 2.28 -5.09 21.74
C ARG A 26 2.83 -6.52 21.74
N PHE A 27 2.25 -7.41 22.53
CA PHE A 27 2.60 -8.82 22.60
C PHE A 27 1.40 -9.63 22.18
N SER A 28 1.42 -10.06 20.94
CA SER A 28 0.43 -10.99 20.41
C SER A 28 0.88 -12.43 20.60
N ALA A 29 -0.07 -13.34 20.76
CA ALA A 29 0.17 -14.78 20.69
C ALA A 29 0.01 -15.30 19.24
N ASP A 30 -0.39 -14.44 18.32
CA ASP A 30 -0.54 -14.77 16.92
C ASP A 30 0.83 -14.72 16.24
N GLU A 31 1.21 -15.80 15.57
CA GLU A 31 2.48 -15.92 14.86
C GLU A 31 2.60 -14.89 13.73
N GLU A 32 1.48 -14.55 13.09
CA GLU A 32 1.46 -13.63 11.96
C GLU A 32 1.83 -12.21 12.34
N ASP A 33 1.48 -11.76 13.55
CA ASP A 33 1.86 -10.45 14.07
C ASP A 33 3.39 -10.29 14.23
N TRP A 34 4.14 -11.40 14.20
CA TRP A 34 5.60 -11.44 14.32
C TRP A 34 6.31 -11.74 13.00
N ARG A 35 5.56 -12.07 11.94
CA ARG A 35 6.13 -12.28 10.61
C ARG A 35 6.56 -10.94 10.01
N ASP A 36 7.60 -10.98 9.19
CA ASP A 36 8.06 -9.80 8.46
C ASP A 36 7.04 -9.42 7.37
N HIS A 37 6.53 -8.21 7.45
CA HIS A 37 5.59 -7.64 6.48
C HIS A 37 6.28 -6.98 5.27
N LYS A 38 7.61 -7.09 5.18
CA LYS A 38 8.39 -6.47 4.11
C LYS A 38 8.21 -7.20 2.79
N ILE A 39 7.87 -6.44 1.74
CA ILE A 39 7.72 -6.94 0.37
C ILE A 39 8.94 -6.60 -0.47
N ILE A 40 9.42 -5.36 -0.40
CA ILE A 40 10.55 -4.86 -1.19
C ILE A 40 11.51 -4.13 -0.25
N SER A 41 12.80 -4.39 -0.44
CA SER A 41 13.89 -3.70 0.25
C SER A 41 15.07 -3.60 -0.71
N GLU A 42 14.98 -2.66 -1.66
CA GLU A 42 16.00 -2.49 -2.71
C GLU A 42 16.61 -1.08 -2.61
N ASP A 43 17.93 -1.01 -2.67
CA ASP A 43 18.63 0.29 -2.74
C ASP A 43 18.41 0.92 -4.11
N ILE A 44 18.25 2.24 -4.15
CA ILE A 44 18.05 2.99 -5.41
C ILE A 44 19.17 2.73 -6.42
N ASN A 45 20.39 2.49 -5.96
CA ASN A 45 21.53 2.21 -6.82
C ASN A 45 21.47 0.83 -7.49
N ASP A 46 20.64 -0.10 -6.96
CA ASP A 46 20.47 -1.44 -7.48
C ASP A 46 19.27 -1.55 -8.44
N ILE A 47 18.44 -0.53 -8.53
CA ILE A 47 17.26 -0.50 -9.40
C ILE A 47 17.70 -0.24 -10.86
N ALA A 48 17.33 -1.15 -11.75
CA ALA A 48 17.52 -1.01 -13.20
C ALA A 48 16.29 -0.38 -13.88
N SER A 49 15.08 -0.84 -13.48
CA SER A 49 13.84 -0.29 -14.04
C SER A 49 12.64 -0.47 -13.10
N VAL A 50 11.67 0.43 -13.25
CA VAL A 50 10.35 0.35 -12.63
C VAL A 50 9.29 0.44 -13.71
N LYS A 51 8.43 -0.57 -13.81
CA LYS A 51 7.28 -0.57 -14.72
C LYS A 51 6.00 -0.57 -13.90
N LEU A 52 5.07 0.33 -14.24
CA LEU A 52 3.74 0.39 -13.64
C LEU A 52 2.67 0.34 -14.74
N GLU A 53 1.79 -0.62 -14.61
CA GLU A 53 0.71 -0.88 -15.55
C GLU A 53 -0.63 -0.65 -14.85
N PHE A 54 -1.49 0.18 -15.45
CA PHE A 54 -2.86 0.45 -15.02
C PHE A 54 -3.82 -0.26 -15.95
N ASN A 55 -4.61 -1.19 -15.44
CA ASN A 55 -5.57 -1.93 -16.29
C ASN A 55 -6.69 -1.03 -16.80
N ASN A 56 -7.21 -0.16 -15.95
CA ASN A 56 -8.33 0.73 -16.29
C ASN A 56 -7.89 2.04 -16.97
N ASP A 57 -6.59 2.36 -16.93
CA ASP A 57 -6.03 3.55 -17.58
C ASP A 57 -4.67 3.27 -18.22
N PRO A 58 -4.64 2.48 -19.30
CA PRO A 58 -3.39 2.08 -19.96
C PRO A 58 -2.53 3.25 -20.45
N LYS A 59 -3.13 4.43 -20.68
CA LYS A 59 -2.41 5.65 -21.12
C LYS A 59 -1.45 6.15 -20.04
N ASN A 60 -1.78 5.91 -18.79
CA ASN A 60 -0.98 6.27 -17.63
C ASN A 60 0.01 5.18 -17.19
N SER A 61 0.05 4.06 -17.92
CA SER A 61 1.06 3.02 -17.72
C SER A 61 2.42 3.47 -18.30
N PHE A 62 3.50 3.14 -17.56
CA PHE A 62 4.82 3.62 -17.91
C PHE A 62 5.94 2.65 -17.49
N VAL A 63 7.13 2.92 -18.03
CA VAL A 63 8.38 2.33 -17.56
C VAL A 63 9.42 3.43 -17.33
N ILE A 64 10.09 3.38 -16.18
CA ILE A 64 11.28 4.19 -15.88
C ILE A 64 12.50 3.28 -16.00
N ASN A 65 13.50 3.70 -16.74
CA ASN A 65 14.78 3.01 -16.89
C ASN A 65 15.93 3.88 -16.41
N GLU A 66 16.88 3.30 -15.68
CA GLU A 66 18.15 3.95 -15.41
C GLU A 66 18.99 4.02 -16.69
N LYS A 67 19.54 5.18 -17.01
CA LYS A 67 20.43 5.43 -18.15
C LYS A 67 21.88 5.69 -17.74
N GLY A 68 22.11 5.84 -16.46
CA GLY A 68 23.39 6.12 -15.85
C GLY A 68 23.16 6.67 -14.44
N ARG A 69 24.25 6.93 -13.73
CA ARG A 69 24.17 7.36 -12.33
C ARG A 69 23.27 8.59 -12.17
N TYR A 70 22.10 8.40 -11.51
CA TYR A 70 21.07 9.42 -11.28
C TYR A 70 20.44 10.00 -12.56
N SER A 71 20.56 9.30 -13.69
CA SER A 71 19.91 9.66 -14.93
C SER A 71 18.85 8.63 -15.29
N TYR A 72 17.62 9.10 -15.50
CA TYR A 72 16.44 8.24 -15.74
C TYR A 72 15.71 8.70 -16.99
N GLU A 73 15.17 7.74 -17.73
CA GLU A 73 14.27 7.93 -18.84
C GLU A 73 12.94 7.29 -18.50
N MET A 74 11.86 7.99 -18.75
CA MET A 74 10.51 7.47 -18.58
C MET A 74 9.79 7.44 -19.92
N LYS A 75 9.11 6.31 -20.21
CA LYS A 75 8.30 6.14 -21.41
C LYS A 75 6.90 5.68 -21.04
N ARG A 76 5.89 6.21 -21.75
CA ARG A 76 4.55 5.66 -21.70
C ARG A 76 4.52 4.31 -22.40
N LEU A 77 3.79 3.34 -21.84
CA LEU A 77 3.68 2.02 -22.46
C LEU A 77 2.69 2.00 -23.60
N SER A 78 1.75 2.94 -23.64
CA SER A 78 0.68 3.01 -24.65
C SER A 78 1.19 3.31 -26.06
N ASP A 79 2.19 4.19 -26.19
CA ASP A 79 2.71 4.70 -27.47
C ASP A 79 4.24 4.78 -27.55
N GLY A 80 4.93 4.45 -26.47
CA GLY A 80 6.38 4.53 -26.37
C GLY A 80 6.93 5.96 -26.29
N SER A 81 6.09 6.97 -26.12
CA SER A 81 6.52 8.37 -26.03
C SER A 81 7.35 8.63 -24.76
N ASN A 82 8.37 9.48 -24.91
CA ASN A 82 9.16 9.94 -23.76
C ASN A 82 8.38 10.96 -22.95
N VAL A 83 8.51 10.86 -21.62
CA VAL A 83 7.93 11.81 -20.66
C VAL A 83 9.03 12.76 -20.18
N ASP A 84 8.80 14.08 -20.24
CA ASP A 84 9.70 15.07 -19.61
C ASP A 84 9.48 15.06 -18.09
N ILE A 85 10.34 14.32 -17.39
CA ILE A 85 10.15 13.94 -16.00
C ILE A 85 10.53 15.04 -15.00
N ASP A 86 9.76 15.14 -13.92
CA ASP A 86 10.21 15.74 -12.66
C ASP A 86 11.15 14.77 -11.94
N THR A 87 12.43 15.04 -12.00
CA THR A 87 13.47 14.17 -11.43
C THR A 87 13.29 13.95 -9.93
N ILE A 88 12.79 14.94 -9.18
CA ILE A 88 12.58 14.82 -7.73
C ILE A 88 11.48 13.79 -7.46
N ARG A 89 10.38 13.82 -8.21
CA ARG A 89 9.30 12.86 -8.06
C ARG A 89 9.73 11.44 -8.41
N VAL A 90 10.52 11.30 -9.47
CA VAL A 90 11.11 10.00 -9.85
C VAL A 90 12.04 9.48 -8.76
N LEU A 91 12.93 10.32 -8.22
CA LEU A 91 13.82 9.93 -7.12
C LEU A 91 13.03 9.54 -5.85
N ASN A 92 11.96 10.26 -5.53
CA ASN A 92 11.08 9.93 -4.40
C ASN A 92 10.41 8.56 -4.59
N LEU A 93 9.99 8.22 -5.82
CA LEU A 93 9.48 6.88 -6.12
C LEU A 93 10.56 5.83 -5.88
N LEU A 94 11.75 6.01 -6.49
CA LEU A 94 12.82 5.01 -6.45
C LEU A 94 13.34 4.78 -5.02
N THR A 95 13.49 5.84 -4.23
CA THR A 95 13.91 5.71 -2.82
C THR A 95 12.84 5.04 -1.94
N SER A 96 11.56 5.11 -2.33
CA SER A 96 10.49 4.46 -1.60
C SER A 96 10.56 2.94 -1.63
N PHE A 97 11.29 2.34 -2.58
CA PHE A 97 11.49 0.88 -2.65
C PHE A 97 12.49 0.34 -1.61
N GLY A 98 13.17 1.21 -0.87
CA GLY A 98 14.06 0.77 0.22
C GLY A 98 13.34 0.10 1.39
N ASP A 99 12.05 0.39 1.58
CA ASP A 99 11.29 -0.12 2.72
C ASP A 99 9.78 -0.14 2.41
N VAL A 100 9.33 -1.22 1.74
CA VAL A 100 7.92 -1.42 1.35
C VAL A 100 7.32 -2.56 2.16
N HIS A 101 6.28 -2.27 2.92
CA HIS A 101 5.57 -3.22 3.76
C HIS A 101 4.09 -3.30 3.37
N PHE A 102 3.50 -4.49 3.52
CA PHE A 102 2.05 -4.65 3.51
C PHE A 102 1.46 -4.46 4.91
N GLU A 103 0.15 -4.34 5.01
CA GLU A 103 -0.52 -4.09 6.29
C GLU A 103 -0.79 -5.39 7.05
N ALA A 104 -1.41 -6.36 6.39
CA ALA A 104 -1.81 -7.60 7.04
C ALA A 104 -1.78 -8.79 6.09
N PHE A 105 -1.53 -9.97 6.68
CA PHE A 105 -1.77 -11.24 6.04
C PHE A 105 -3.27 -11.50 5.90
N LEU A 106 -3.66 -12.32 4.93
CA LEU A 106 -5.04 -12.73 4.70
C LEU A 106 -5.19 -14.23 5.00
N SER A 107 -4.86 -14.62 6.23
CA SER A 107 -4.81 -16.01 6.68
C SER A 107 -6.15 -16.73 6.63
N ASP A 108 -7.23 -15.99 6.89
CA ASP A 108 -8.58 -16.53 6.92
C ASP A 108 -9.21 -16.69 5.52
N ILE A 109 -8.46 -16.32 4.46
CA ILE A 109 -9.00 -16.41 3.11
C ILE A 109 -8.90 -17.86 2.58
N THR A 110 -10.01 -18.40 2.08
CA THR A 110 -9.99 -19.75 1.48
C THR A 110 -9.21 -19.74 0.16
N LYS A 111 -8.66 -20.91 -0.23
CA LYS A 111 -7.94 -21.05 -1.50
C LYS A 111 -8.80 -20.62 -2.69
N GLU A 112 -10.07 -21.01 -2.72
CA GLU A 112 -11.01 -20.67 -3.79
C GLU A 112 -11.21 -19.16 -3.90
N ARG A 113 -11.30 -18.48 -2.74
CA ARG A 113 -11.44 -17.01 -2.70
C ARG A 113 -10.17 -16.33 -3.16
N ARG A 114 -8.99 -16.81 -2.69
CA ARG A 114 -7.68 -16.33 -3.15
C ARG A 114 -7.55 -16.46 -4.67
N ASP A 115 -7.82 -17.63 -5.21
CA ASP A 115 -7.73 -17.90 -6.64
C ASP A 115 -8.71 -17.04 -7.43
N SER A 116 -9.92 -16.81 -6.92
CA SER A 116 -10.90 -15.91 -7.52
C SER A 116 -10.38 -14.47 -7.60
N ILE A 117 -9.71 -13.96 -6.55
CA ILE A 117 -9.14 -12.61 -6.53
C ILE A 117 -8.00 -12.49 -7.55
N ILE A 118 -7.04 -13.42 -7.52
CA ILE A 118 -5.85 -13.38 -8.39
C ILE A 118 -6.24 -13.49 -9.88
N ASN A 119 -7.33 -14.20 -10.20
CA ASN A 119 -7.84 -14.34 -11.56
C ASN A 119 -8.82 -13.22 -11.97
N SER A 120 -9.15 -12.29 -11.08
CA SER A 120 -9.99 -11.13 -11.41
C SER A 120 -9.20 -10.06 -12.18
N PRO A 121 -9.86 -9.09 -12.82
CA PRO A 121 -9.18 -7.94 -13.40
C PRO A 121 -8.36 -7.20 -12.34
N TYR A 122 -7.07 -7.01 -12.60
CA TYR A 122 -6.20 -6.25 -11.70
C TYR A 122 -6.45 -4.74 -11.84
N GLN A 123 -6.05 -3.97 -10.83
CA GLN A 123 -6.04 -2.51 -10.89
C GLN A 123 -4.69 -2.01 -11.39
N GLU A 124 -3.63 -2.29 -10.65
CA GLU A 124 -2.26 -1.93 -10.99
C GLU A 124 -1.34 -3.14 -10.94
N ARG A 125 -0.29 -3.12 -11.77
CA ARG A 125 0.81 -4.07 -11.71
C ARG A 125 2.12 -3.33 -11.69
N LEU A 126 2.82 -3.43 -10.58
CA LEU A 126 4.15 -2.88 -10.37
C LEU A 126 5.19 -3.97 -10.60
N THR A 127 6.17 -3.72 -11.46
CA THR A 127 7.34 -4.56 -11.65
C THR A 127 8.58 -3.74 -11.39
N LEU A 128 9.36 -4.11 -10.39
CA LEU A 128 10.66 -3.54 -10.07
C LEU A 128 11.73 -4.54 -10.52
N THR A 129 12.63 -4.12 -11.40
CA THR A 129 13.75 -4.95 -11.86
C THR A 129 15.05 -4.36 -11.34
N THR A 130 15.86 -5.18 -10.70
CA THR A 130 17.19 -4.80 -10.21
C THR A 130 18.27 -5.07 -11.26
N LYS A 131 19.47 -4.50 -11.08
CA LYS A 131 20.60 -4.62 -12.02
C LYS A 131 21.14 -6.03 -12.16
N ASP A 132 20.93 -6.88 -11.17
CA ASP A 132 21.25 -8.31 -11.22
C ASP A 132 20.16 -9.16 -11.90
N GLY A 133 19.06 -8.50 -12.32
CA GLY A 133 17.96 -9.15 -13.05
C GLY A 133 16.87 -9.75 -12.18
N LYS A 134 16.89 -9.54 -10.86
CA LYS A 134 15.78 -9.95 -9.98
C LYS A 134 14.57 -9.07 -10.27
N GLU A 135 13.39 -9.69 -10.35
CA GLU A 135 12.12 -8.99 -10.50
C GLU A 135 11.29 -9.12 -9.22
N ASN A 136 10.78 -8.01 -8.73
CA ASN A 136 9.74 -7.95 -7.71
C ASN A 136 8.45 -7.51 -8.37
N VAL A 137 7.41 -8.36 -8.34
CA VAL A 137 6.13 -8.11 -9.00
C VAL A 137 5.01 -8.08 -7.98
N ILE A 138 4.30 -6.97 -7.93
CA ILE A 138 3.12 -6.76 -7.09
C ILE A 138 1.94 -6.44 -8.01
N THR A 139 0.85 -7.18 -7.86
CA THR A 139 -0.39 -6.93 -8.61
C THR A 139 -1.51 -6.62 -7.62
N THR A 140 -2.20 -5.50 -7.80
CA THR A 140 -3.25 -5.06 -6.90
C THR A 140 -4.65 -5.36 -7.47
N TYR A 141 -5.59 -5.59 -6.55
CA TYR A 141 -6.99 -5.89 -6.88
C TYR A 141 -7.92 -5.13 -5.96
N THR A 142 -9.12 -4.83 -6.44
CA THR A 142 -10.16 -4.17 -5.66
C THR A 142 -10.53 -5.01 -4.43
N MET A 143 -10.50 -4.37 -3.27
CA MET A 143 -11.11 -4.88 -2.06
C MET A 143 -12.50 -4.29 -1.89
N ARG A 144 -13.46 -5.07 -1.40
CA ARG A 144 -14.82 -4.60 -1.14
C ARG A 144 -15.17 -4.77 0.32
N ILE A 145 -15.81 -3.76 0.85
CA ILE A 145 -16.36 -3.76 2.19
C ILE A 145 -17.87 -3.85 2.13
N ASN A 146 -18.46 -4.49 3.14
CA ASN A 146 -19.90 -4.45 3.32
C ASN A 146 -20.26 -3.19 4.10
N SER A 147 -20.73 -2.16 3.41
CA SER A 147 -21.10 -0.88 4.02
C SER A 147 -22.24 -0.98 5.04
N SER A 148 -23.09 -2.02 4.96
CA SER A 148 -24.12 -2.28 5.95
C SER A 148 -23.56 -2.57 7.34
N ALA A 149 -22.34 -3.09 7.45
CA ALA A 149 -21.67 -3.31 8.74
C ALA A 149 -21.39 -2.01 9.49
N PHE A 150 -21.34 -0.87 8.77
CA PHE A 150 -21.13 0.47 9.34
C PHE A 150 -22.41 1.29 9.42
N GLY A 151 -23.58 0.72 9.09
CA GLY A 151 -24.89 1.35 9.24
C GLY A 151 -25.27 2.36 8.17
N PHE A 152 -24.54 2.40 7.04
CA PHE A 152 -24.76 3.42 6.00
C PHE A 152 -25.75 3.02 4.90
N THR A 153 -25.87 1.75 4.54
CA THR A 153 -26.87 1.28 3.56
C THR A 153 -27.18 -0.21 3.73
N GLU A 154 -28.37 -0.64 3.30
CA GLU A 154 -28.73 -2.05 3.31
C GLU A 154 -28.13 -2.78 2.09
N ASN A 155 -27.22 -3.73 2.32
CA ASN A 155 -26.74 -4.72 1.35
C ASN A 155 -25.91 -4.23 0.16
N GLU A 156 -25.25 -3.09 0.21
CA GLU A 156 -24.31 -2.66 -0.83
C GLU A 156 -22.87 -3.03 -0.47
N TRP A 157 -22.20 -3.62 -1.44
CA TRP A 157 -20.75 -3.87 -1.40
C TRP A 157 -20.06 -2.76 -2.18
N ASP A 158 -19.41 -1.84 -1.45
CA ASP A 158 -18.63 -0.76 -2.01
C ASP A 158 -17.14 -1.15 -2.10
N ASP A 159 -16.44 -0.51 -3.02
CA ASP A 159 -14.99 -0.62 -3.06
C ASP A 159 -14.39 0.04 -1.81
N ASP A 160 -13.47 -0.66 -1.15
CA ASP A 160 -12.76 -0.12 0.01
C ASP A 160 -11.85 1.02 -0.45
N PRO A 161 -12.03 2.26 0.07
CA PRO A 161 -11.24 3.40 -0.35
C PRO A 161 -9.82 3.37 0.24
N ASP A 162 -9.61 2.63 1.32
CA ASP A 162 -8.39 2.66 2.10
C ASP A 162 -7.50 1.42 1.87
N HIS A 163 -8.09 0.29 1.43
CA HIS A 163 -7.38 -0.97 1.30
C HIS A 163 -7.56 -1.62 -0.07
N LYS A 164 -6.55 -2.38 -0.46
CA LYS A 164 -6.55 -3.22 -1.66
C LYS A 164 -5.99 -4.59 -1.34
N TYR A 165 -6.38 -5.60 -2.11
CA TYR A 165 -5.62 -6.84 -2.17
C TYR A 165 -4.36 -6.61 -2.99
N ALA A 166 -3.24 -7.20 -2.56
CA ALA A 166 -2.00 -7.23 -3.32
C ALA A 166 -1.46 -8.66 -3.40
N TYR A 167 -1.24 -9.13 -4.62
CA TYR A 167 -0.56 -10.40 -4.85
C TYR A 167 0.93 -10.15 -5.06
N VAL A 168 1.74 -10.69 -4.16
CA VAL A 168 3.20 -10.61 -4.18
C VAL A 168 3.73 -11.89 -4.85
N LYS A 169 4.06 -11.79 -6.14
CA LYS A 169 4.43 -12.96 -6.96
C LYS A 169 5.65 -13.71 -6.40
N ASN A 170 6.63 -12.99 -5.87
CA ASN A 170 7.89 -13.58 -5.38
C ASN A 170 7.68 -14.54 -4.21
N ASN A 171 6.69 -14.25 -3.37
CA ASN A 171 6.37 -15.04 -2.17
C ASN A 171 5.16 -15.96 -2.39
N ASP A 172 4.46 -15.83 -3.52
CA ASP A 172 3.15 -16.45 -3.78
C ASP A 172 2.12 -16.11 -2.70
N GLU A 173 2.15 -14.87 -2.18
CA GLU A 173 1.28 -14.42 -1.10
C GLU A 173 0.27 -13.39 -1.58
N LEU A 174 -0.97 -13.53 -1.12
CA LEU A 174 -2.01 -12.51 -1.21
C LEU A 174 -2.11 -11.81 0.14
N VAL A 175 -1.93 -10.49 0.14
CA VAL A 175 -1.87 -9.66 1.35
C VAL A 175 -2.80 -8.46 1.24
N MET A 176 -3.05 -7.78 2.34
CA MET A 176 -3.75 -6.50 2.38
C MET A 176 -2.74 -5.36 2.41
N ILE A 177 -2.96 -4.35 1.57
CA ILE A 177 -2.17 -3.12 1.54
C ILE A 177 -3.06 -1.91 1.79
N GLN A 178 -2.49 -0.88 2.42
CA GLN A 178 -3.14 0.43 2.57
C GLN A 178 -2.83 1.36 1.41
N ASP A 179 -3.85 2.04 0.88
CA ASP A 179 -3.67 3.05 -0.17
C ASP A 179 -2.77 4.20 0.30
N PHE A 180 -2.87 4.60 1.57
CA PHE A 180 -1.99 5.61 2.17
C PHE A 180 -0.50 5.26 2.04
N ALA A 181 -0.10 4.02 2.31
CA ALA A 181 1.29 3.56 2.25
C ALA A 181 1.74 3.29 0.81
N PHE A 182 0.89 2.62 0.03
CA PHE A 182 1.20 2.20 -1.33
C PHE A 182 0.90 3.26 -2.40
N GLY A 183 0.01 4.19 -2.15
CA GLY A 183 -0.40 5.21 -3.12
C GLY A 183 0.76 6.08 -3.64
N LYS A 184 1.87 6.19 -2.91
CA LYS A 184 3.10 6.84 -3.40
C LYS A 184 3.81 6.04 -4.50
N LEU A 185 3.66 4.70 -4.51
CA LEU A 185 4.24 3.79 -5.51
C LEU A 185 3.36 3.64 -6.74
N LEU A 186 2.05 3.92 -6.62
CA LEU A 186 1.02 3.67 -7.62
C LEU A 186 0.53 4.95 -8.29
N LYS A 187 1.41 5.96 -8.47
CA LYS A 187 1.05 7.22 -9.15
C LYS A 187 1.07 7.04 -10.67
N PRO A 188 0.12 7.65 -11.41
CA PRO A 188 0.06 7.59 -12.86
C PRO A 188 1.23 8.34 -13.53
N ALA A 189 1.48 8.06 -14.81
CA ALA A 189 2.54 8.70 -15.59
C ALA A 189 2.52 10.23 -15.51
N ASP A 190 1.32 10.83 -15.62
CA ASP A 190 1.13 12.28 -15.58
C ASP A 190 1.69 12.92 -14.30
N TYR A 191 1.64 12.20 -13.17
CA TYR A 191 2.19 12.69 -11.89
C TYR A 191 3.68 13.00 -11.98
N TYR A 192 4.43 12.28 -12.83
CA TYR A 192 5.88 12.43 -12.96
C TYR A 192 6.27 13.46 -14.02
N GLU A 193 5.35 14.04 -14.77
CA GLU A 193 5.65 15.09 -15.73
C GLU A 193 6.03 16.40 -15.04
N LYS A 194 6.98 17.12 -15.63
CA LYS A 194 7.30 18.50 -15.21
C LYS A 194 6.06 19.39 -15.33
N GLY A 195 5.82 20.17 -14.30
CA GLY A 195 4.69 21.09 -14.27
C GLY A 195 3.36 20.45 -13.90
N TYR A 196 3.32 19.16 -13.58
CA TYR A 196 2.11 18.54 -13.06
C TYR A 196 1.57 19.28 -11.85
N VAL A 197 0.30 19.64 -11.91
CA VAL A 197 -0.45 20.25 -10.81
C VAL A 197 -1.49 19.25 -10.37
N ALA A 198 -1.44 18.85 -9.10
CA ALA A 198 -2.44 17.96 -8.55
C ALA A 198 -3.85 18.58 -8.69
N PRO A 199 -4.87 17.82 -9.11
CA PRO A 199 -6.23 18.31 -9.13
C PRO A 199 -6.62 18.78 -7.72
N LYS A 200 -7.26 19.96 -7.64
CA LYS A 200 -7.77 20.46 -6.36
C LYS A 200 -8.79 19.45 -5.83
N ARG A 201 -8.54 18.90 -4.63
CA ARG A 201 -9.57 18.14 -3.93
C ARG A 201 -10.69 19.12 -3.59
N THR A 202 -11.84 18.96 -4.21
CA THR A 202 -13.07 19.63 -3.75
C THR A 202 -13.49 18.87 -2.49
N ILE A 203 -13.22 19.43 -1.34
CA ILE A 203 -13.78 18.94 -0.08
C ILE A 203 -15.23 19.42 -0.09
N TYR A 204 -16.17 18.54 -0.34
CA TYR A 204 -17.57 18.81 -0.05
C TYR A 204 -17.68 18.77 1.48
N ILE A 205 -17.67 19.92 2.11
CA ILE A 205 -18.17 20.07 3.47
C ILE A 205 -19.69 20.03 3.27
N GLU A 206 -20.32 18.88 3.50
CA GLU A 206 -21.75 18.85 3.76
C GLU A 206 -21.96 19.81 4.93
N GLU A 207 -22.75 20.87 4.71
CA GLU A 207 -23.16 21.76 5.79
C GLU A 207 -23.81 20.87 6.84
N MET A 208 -23.14 20.71 7.98
CA MET A 208 -23.73 20.05 9.13
C MET A 208 -24.95 20.90 9.47
N GLU A 209 -26.17 20.39 9.23
CA GLU A 209 -27.39 20.99 9.75
C GLU A 209 -27.18 21.20 11.23
N GLU A 210 -27.33 22.48 11.67
CA GLU A 210 -27.25 22.81 13.08
C GLU A 210 -28.24 21.94 13.83
N ILE A 211 -27.74 21.06 14.67
CA ILE A 211 -28.58 20.27 15.60
C ILE A 211 -29.26 21.30 16.47
N PRO A 212 -30.61 21.48 16.40
CA PRO A 212 -31.29 22.43 17.21
C PRO A 212 -30.98 22.13 18.68
N SER A 213 -30.46 23.13 19.39
CA SER A 213 -30.15 23.08 20.82
C SER A 213 -31.45 22.95 21.63
N GLY A 214 -32.08 21.78 21.60
CA GLY A 214 -33.29 21.44 22.28
C GLY A 214 -33.05 20.30 23.27
N ASN A 215 -32.92 20.68 24.55
CA ASN A 215 -33.14 19.86 25.72
C ASN A 215 -32.48 18.48 25.78
N LEU A 216 -31.26 18.42 26.28
CA LEU A 216 -30.74 17.22 26.94
C LEU A 216 -31.54 17.02 28.25
N PRO A 217 -32.25 15.90 28.42
CA PRO A 217 -32.78 15.55 29.73
C PRO A 217 -31.62 15.16 30.66
N PHE A 218 -31.59 15.77 31.82
CA PHE A 218 -30.69 15.45 32.93
C PHE A 218 -31.03 14.04 33.48
#